data_f0e0f645606b04998a1ab4a1a7973306
#
_entry.id   f0e0f645606b04998a1ab4a1a7973306
#
_cell.length_a   1.000
_cell.length_b   1.000
_cell.length_c   1.000
_cell.angle_alpha   90.00
_cell.angle_beta   90.00
_cell.angle_gamma   90.00
#
_symmetry.space_group_name_H-M   'P 1'
#
loop_
_entity.id
_entity.type
_entity.pdbx_description
1 polymer ?
#
loop_
_entity_poly.entity_id
_entity_poly.type
_entity_poly.pdbx_seq_one_letter_code
_entity_poly.pdbx_strand_id
1 'polypeptide(L)'
;MLNLRPYRKNDSQKIVTWVQDENTFYKWSEGRLGNFPVSAERLEQAVSGRIDNEKYFPFVAFDEDGIEGFFTLRQPGEVAGELSFGYVILNPKARGKGYGKQMLQLGIKFAFELYGASKVTLEVFENNPSAYHCYKAVGFVENGYSLTYNICNEEWKSIAMEICK
;
A
#
# COMPACT_ATOMS: atom_id res chain seq x y z
N MET A 1 15.66 -7.96 9.67
CA MET A 1 14.29 -7.89 10.22
C MET A 1 13.71 -6.52 9.92
N LEU A 2 12.51 -6.47 9.41
CA LEU A 2 11.82 -5.20 9.17
C LEU A 2 11.18 -4.65 10.43
N ASN A 3 11.19 -3.33 10.55
CA ASN A 3 10.46 -2.56 11.53
C ASN A 3 9.58 -1.54 10.82
N LEU A 4 8.56 -1.02 11.49
CA LEU A 4 7.73 0.08 10.98
C LEU A 4 8.01 1.37 11.75
N ARG A 5 7.94 2.47 11.05
CA ARG A 5 7.81 3.81 11.62
C ARG A 5 6.85 4.66 10.78
N PRO A 6 6.29 5.72 11.35
CA PRO A 6 5.54 6.69 10.56
C PRO A 6 6.37 7.26 9.40
N TYR A 7 5.70 7.54 8.29
CA TYR A 7 6.29 8.23 7.15
C TYR A 7 6.80 9.61 7.58
N ARG A 8 7.89 10.04 6.96
CA ARG A 8 8.50 11.38 7.13
C ARG A 8 8.64 12.06 5.77
N LYS A 9 8.61 13.37 5.77
CA LYS A 9 8.63 14.19 4.54
C LYS A 9 9.68 13.75 3.50
N ASN A 10 10.90 13.51 3.92
CA ASN A 10 11.98 13.17 3.00
C ASN A 10 11.94 11.73 2.48
N ASP A 11 11.07 10.88 3.01
CA ASP A 11 10.93 9.49 2.56
C ASP A 11 10.45 9.42 1.10
N SER A 12 9.66 10.40 0.67
CA SER A 12 9.16 10.47 -0.71
C SER A 12 10.29 10.42 -1.75
N GLN A 13 11.43 11.04 -1.47
CA GLN A 13 12.58 11.07 -2.36
C GLN A 13 13.12 9.66 -2.65
N LYS A 14 13.11 8.79 -1.67
CA LYS A 14 13.53 7.40 -1.85
C LYS A 14 12.43 6.56 -2.50
N ILE A 15 11.19 6.72 -2.02
CA ILE A 15 10.05 5.91 -2.47
C ILE A 15 9.81 6.08 -3.97
N VAL A 16 9.84 7.30 -4.51
CA VAL A 16 9.60 7.52 -5.94
C VAL A 16 10.65 6.84 -6.83
N THR A 17 11.86 6.60 -6.32
CA THR A 17 12.89 5.88 -7.08
C THR A 17 12.56 4.40 -7.30
N TRP A 18 11.61 3.85 -6.55
CA TRP A 18 11.18 2.46 -6.69
C TRP A 18 10.16 2.26 -7.81
N VAL A 19 9.56 3.35 -8.29
CA VAL A 19 8.56 3.36 -9.36
C VAL A 19 9.27 3.65 -10.67
N GLN A 20 9.71 2.60 -11.37
CA GLN A 20 10.66 2.72 -12.49
C GLN A 20 9.99 2.72 -13.86
N ASP A 21 8.71 2.39 -13.95
CA ASP A 21 7.96 2.33 -15.20
C ASP A 21 6.49 2.68 -14.98
N GLU A 22 5.81 3.00 -16.09
CA GLU A 22 4.42 3.42 -16.09
C GLU A 22 3.47 2.34 -15.56
N ASN A 23 3.72 1.09 -15.90
CA ASN A 23 2.90 -0.03 -15.46
C ASN A 23 2.96 -0.19 -13.93
N THR A 24 4.15 -0.17 -13.35
CA THR A 24 4.35 -0.18 -11.90
C THR A 24 3.67 1.01 -11.23
N PHE A 25 3.78 2.19 -11.83
CA PHE A 25 3.15 3.41 -11.34
C PHE A 25 1.63 3.25 -11.19
N TYR A 26 0.95 2.77 -12.22
CA TYR A 26 -0.50 2.60 -12.17
C TYR A 26 -0.95 1.44 -11.28
N LYS A 27 -0.19 0.36 -11.23
CA LYS A 27 -0.46 -0.74 -10.28
C LYS A 27 -0.38 -0.28 -8.83
N TRP A 28 0.55 0.63 -8.55
CA TRP A 28 0.80 1.15 -7.20
C TRP A 28 -0.17 2.27 -6.81
N SER A 29 -0.39 3.23 -7.71
CA SER A 29 -1.11 4.47 -7.40
C SER A 29 -2.59 4.44 -7.79
N GLU A 30 -3.01 3.51 -8.64
CA GLU A 30 -4.36 3.47 -9.22
C GLU A 30 -4.74 4.77 -9.94
N GLY A 31 -3.75 5.51 -10.44
CA GLY A 31 -3.95 6.81 -11.09
C GLY A 31 -4.17 8.00 -10.14
N ARG A 32 -4.13 7.78 -8.83
CA ARG A 32 -4.38 8.85 -7.83
C ARG A 32 -3.29 9.92 -7.76
N LEU A 33 -2.11 9.64 -8.27
CA LEU A 33 -0.99 10.57 -8.29
C LEU A 33 -0.82 11.29 -9.64
N GLY A 34 -1.80 11.19 -10.53
CA GLY A 34 -1.74 11.78 -11.86
C GLY A 34 -1.04 10.87 -12.85
N ASN A 35 -0.03 11.39 -13.55
CA ASN A 35 0.68 10.68 -14.59
C ASN A 35 2.10 10.29 -14.17
N PHE A 36 2.62 9.23 -14.79
CA PHE A 36 4.03 8.85 -14.67
C PHE A 36 4.92 9.79 -15.53
N PRO A 37 6.11 10.19 -15.06
CA PRO A 37 6.72 9.85 -13.77
C PRO A 37 6.17 10.68 -12.60
N VAL A 38 6.22 10.11 -11.41
CA VAL A 38 5.81 10.81 -10.19
C VAL A 38 7.01 11.51 -9.55
N SER A 39 6.82 12.76 -9.13
CA SER A 39 7.84 13.49 -8.39
C SER A 39 7.74 13.23 -6.88
N ALA A 40 8.84 13.44 -6.18
CA ALA A 40 8.85 13.36 -4.71
C ALA A 40 7.87 14.37 -4.09
N GLU A 41 7.78 15.58 -4.65
CA GLU A 41 6.85 16.61 -4.20
C GLU A 41 5.40 16.18 -4.36
N ARG A 42 5.07 15.53 -5.47
CA ARG A 42 3.70 15.07 -5.73
C ARG A 42 3.28 14.00 -4.75
N LEU A 43 4.16 13.03 -4.45
CA LEU A 43 3.91 12.02 -3.43
C LEU A 43 3.79 12.66 -2.05
N GLU A 44 4.71 13.56 -1.70
CA GLU A 44 4.68 14.28 -0.44
C GLU A 44 3.38 15.03 -0.22
N GLN A 45 2.89 15.75 -1.22
CA GLN A 45 1.61 16.47 -1.15
C GLN A 45 0.44 15.51 -0.91
N ALA A 46 0.44 14.36 -1.59
CA ALA A 46 -0.63 13.38 -1.46
C ALA A 46 -0.65 12.74 -0.07
N VAL A 47 0.50 12.48 0.53
CA VAL A 47 0.61 11.90 1.86
C VAL A 47 0.37 12.94 2.94
N SER A 48 1.09 14.06 2.90
CA SER A 48 1.02 15.11 3.93
C SER A 48 -0.34 15.79 3.98
N GLY A 49 -1.04 15.92 2.86
CA GLY A 49 -2.38 16.49 2.82
C GLY A 49 -3.43 15.69 3.62
N ARG A 50 -3.07 14.51 4.08
CA ARG A 50 -3.97 13.61 4.84
C ARG A 50 -3.43 13.25 6.22
N ILE A 51 -2.20 13.64 6.56
CA ILE A 51 -1.52 13.17 7.77
C ILE A 51 -2.19 13.66 9.06
N ASP A 52 -2.90 14.78 9.01
CA ASP A 52 -3.66 15.32 10.15
C ASP A 52 -5.01 14.61 10.35
N ASN A 53 -5.36 13.69 9.47
CA ASN A 53 -6.55 12.87 9.61
C ASN A 53 -6.25 11.73 10.59
N GLU A 54 -6.99 11.66 11.70
CA GLU A 54 -6.82 10.64 12.76
C GLU A 54 -6.98 9.19 12.26
N LYS A 55 -7.53 9.01 11.06
CA LYS A 55 -7.82 7.69 10.47
C LYS A 55 -6.97 7.41 9.24
N TYR A 56 -5.82 8.04 9.15
CA TYR A 56 -4.87 7.89 8.07
C TYR A 56 -3.46 7.69 8.62
N PHE A 57 -2.84 6.57 8.27
CA PHE A 57 -1.59 6.11 8.83
C PHE A 57 -0.62 5.72 7.73
N PRO A 58 0.23 6.63 7.26
CA PRO A 58 1.31 6.29 6.34
C PRO A 58 2.51 5.73 7.10
N PHE A 59 3.01 4.57 6.67
CA PHE A 59 4.14 3.88 7.28
C PHE A 59 5.23 3.59 6.28
N VAL A 60 6.47 3.61 6.75
CA VAL A 60 7.60 3.02 6.06
C VAL A 60 8.11 1.82 6.84
N ALA A 61 8.47 0.78 6.10
CA ALA A 61 9.18 -0.37 6.63
C ALA A 61 10.68 -0.18 6.40
N PHE A 62 11.48 -0.46 7.39
CA PHE A 62 12.92 -0.22 7.36
C PHE A 62 13.71 -1.32 8.07
N ASP A 63 14.96 -1.45 7.70
CA ASP A 63 15.94 -2.29 8.35
C ASP A 63 17.25 -1.51 8.57
N GLU A 64 18.36 -2.20 8.79
CA GLU A 64 19.67 -1.57 9.01
C GLU A 64 20.22 -0.82 7.79
N ASP A 65 19.77 -1.20 6.58
CA ASP A 65 20.18 -0.56 5.32
C ASP A 65 19.33 0.67 4.96
N GLY A 66 18.22 0.90 5.65
CA GLY A 66 17.34 2.04 5.44
C GLY A 66 15.89 1.65 5.18
N ILE A 67 15.16 2.52 4.48
CA ILE A 67 13.76 2.22 4.16
C ILE A 67 13.67 1.25 2.98
N GLU A 68 12.82 0.24 3.15
CA GLU A 68 12.68 -0.86 2.20
C GLU A 68 11.24 -1.05 1.71
N GLY A 69 10.29 -0.38 2.34
CA GLY A 69 8.88 -0.46 1.93
C GLY A 69 8.06 0.73 2.40
N PHE A 70 6.91 0.90 1.77
CA PHE A 70 5.95 1.95 2.09
C PHE A 70 4.54 1.43 1.90
N PHE A 71 3.63 1.87 2.75
CA PHE A 71 2.19 1.68 2.59
C PHE A 71 1.43 2.71 3.40
N THR A 72 0.15 2.83 3.12
CA THR A 72 -0.80 3.58 3.94
C THR A 72 -1.86 2.64 4.47
N LEU A 73 -2.36 2.94 5.65
CA LEU A 73 -3.60 2.40 6.19
C LEU A 73 -4.57 3.56 6.42
N ARG A 74 -5.81 3.40 5.98
CA ARG A 74 -6.84 4.42 6.16
C ARG A 74 -8.18 3.78 6.45
N GLN A 75 -9.05 4.48 7.19
CA GLN A 75 -10.44 4.07 7.30
C GLN A 75 -11.13 4.29 5.94
N PRO A 76 -11.76 3.26 5.34
CA PRO A 76 -12.49 3.43 4.10
C PRO A 76 -13.82 4.15 4.36
N GLY A 77 -13.96 5.36 3.83
CA GLY A 77 -15.15 6.19 4.05
C GLY A 77 -15.46 6.37 5.55
N GLU A 78 -16.72 6.11 5.92
CA GLU A 78 -17.16 6.18 7.32
C GLU A 78 -17.34 4.80 7.96
N VAL A 79 -16.72 3.77 7.40
CA VAL A 79 -16.85 2.39 7.91
C VAL A 79 -15.95 2.23 9.13
N ALA A 80 -16.56 2.32 10.32
CA ALA A 80 -15.84 2.13 11.57
C ALA A 80 -15.34 0.67 11.73
N GLY A 81 -14.18 0.52 12.35
CA GLY A 81 -13.60 -0.81 12.61
C GLY A 81 -12.90 -1.45 11.43
N GLU A 82 -12.76 -0.74 10.31
CA GLU A 82 -12.02 -1.21 9.15
C GLU A 82 -10.85 -0.28 8.82
N LEU A 83 -9.74 -0.88 8.39
CA LEU A 83 -8.64 -0.15 7.74
C LEU A 83 -8.35 -0.78 6.38
N SER A 84 -8.00 0.07 5.42
CA SER A 84 -7.65 -0.37 4.06
C SER A 84 -6.20 -0.02 3.75
N PHE A 85 -5.45 -1.01 3.24
CA PHE A 85 -4.11 -0.76 2.69
C PHE A 85 -4.19 0.03 1.38
N GLY A 86 -3.26 0.95 1.22
CA GLY A 86 -3.04 1.67 -0.02
C GLY A 86 -1.55 1.89 -0.26
N TYR A 87 -1.18 2.19 -1.51
CA TYR A 87 0.19 2.52 -1.90
C TYR A 87 1.25 1.51 -1.45
N VAL A 88 0.92 0.23 -1.43
CA VAL A 88 1.86 -0.83 -1.01
C VAL A 88 2.98 -0.99 -2.03
N ILE A 89 4.21 -0.72 -1.64
CA ILE A 89 5.39 -0.86 -2.49
C ILE A 89 6.62 -1.27 -1.69
N LEU A 90 7.49 -2.07 -2.31
CA LEU A 90 8.81 -2.43 -1.80
C LEU A 90 9.89 -1.83 -2.67
N ASN A 91 11.02 -1.53 -2.05
CA ASN A 91 12.27 -1.31 -2.78
C ASN A 91 12.51 -2.52 -3.70
N PRO A 92 12.68 -2.31 -5.02
CA PRO A 92 12.94 -3.43 -5.95
C PRO A 92 14.10 -4.32 -5.53
N LYS A 93 15.13 -3.76 -4.89
CA LYS A 93 16.30 -4.52 -4.40
C LYS A 93 15.98 -5.40 -3.17
N ALA A 94 14.88 -5.13 -2.49
CA ALA A 94 14.43 -5.89 -1.32
C ALA A 94 13.46 -7.03 -1.68
N ARG A 95 13.08 -7.16 -2.94
CA ARG A 95 12.20 -8.23 -3.41
C ARG A 95 12.88 -9.60 -3.27
N GLY A 96 12.07 -10.63 -3.09
CA GLY A 96 12.57 -12.00 -2.94
C GLY A 96 13.15 -12.33 -1.57
N LYS A 97 13.18 -11.38 -0.64
CA LYS A 97 13.67 -11.56 0.74
C LYS A 97 12.55 -11.81 1.76
N GLY A 98 11.31 -11.95 1.31
CA GLY A 98 10.15 -12.09 2.21
C GLY A 98 9.70 -10.77 2.87
N TYR A 99 10.26 -9.65 2.48
CA TYR A 99 9.96 -8.35 3.08
C TYR A 99 8.52 -7.89 2.85
N GLY A 100 7.94 -8.20 1.68
CA GLY A 100 6.54 -7.88 1.43
C GLY A 100 5.60 -8.52 2.44
N LYS A 101 5.81 -9.79 2.71
CA LYS A 101 5.05 -10.55 3.71
C LYS A 101 5.25 -9.97 5.12
N GLN A 102 6.49 -9.71 5.52
CA GLN A 102 6.80 -9.10 6.82
C GLN A 102 6.14 -7.74 6.98
N MET A 103 6.25 -6.89 5.97
CA MET A 103 5.67 -5.54 5.99
C MET A 103 4.15 -5.58 6.17
N LEU A 104 3.47 -6.43 5.41
CA LEU A 104 2.02 -6.59 5.53
C LEU A 104 1.61 -7.15 6.89
N GLN A 105 2.33 -8.12 7.41
CA GLN A 105 2.07 -8.68 8.74
C GLN A 105 2.21 -7.60 9.83
N LEU A 106 3.21 -6.73 9.74
CA LEU A 106 3.38 -5.61 10.67
C LEU A 106 2.22 -4.61 10.57
N GLY A 107 1.77 -4.30 9.35
CA GLY A 107 0.61 -3.42 9.15
C GLY A 107 -0.68 -4.03 9.68
N ILE A 108 -0.92 -5.32 9.45
CA ILE A 108 -2.06 -6.06 9.99
C ILE A 108 -2.02 -6.06 11.54
N LYS A 109 -0.86 -6.29 12.11
CA LYS A 109 -0.67 -6.23 13.57
C LYS A 109 -1.01 -4.84 14.13
N PHE A 110 -0.53 -3.79 13.51
CA PHE A 110 -0.91 -2.43 13.87
C PHE A 110 -2.44 -2.24 13.82
N ALA A 111 -3.07 -2.66 12.73
CA ALA A 111 -4.50 -2.51 12.54
C ALA A 111 -5.31 -3.22 13.63
N PHE A 112 -4.98 -4.47 13.93
CA PHE A 112 -5.75 -5.27 14.88
C PHE A 112 -5.43 -4.98 16.35
N GLU A 113 -4.14 -4.81 16.67
CA GLU A 113 -3.72 -4.73 18.08
C GLU A 113 -3.62 -3.29 18.60
N LEU A 114 -3.22 -2.33 17.75
CA LEU A 114 -3.02 -0.95 18.17
C LEU A 114 -4.19 -0.03 17.79
N TYR A 115 -4.68 -0.13 16.55
CA TYR A 115 -5.84 0.65 16.13
C TYR A 115 -7.16 0.06 16.63
N GLY A 116 -7.23 -1.26 16.74
CA GLY A 116 -8.44 -1.95 17.17
C GLY A 116 -9.42 -2.28 16.04
N ALA A 117 -8.93 -2.37 14.80
CA ALA A 117 -9.75 -2.79 13.68
C ALA A 117 -10.20 -4.24 13.84
N SER A 118 -11.37 -4.55 13.31
CA SER A 118 -11.88 -5.92 13.19
C SER A 118 -11.62 -6.52 11.81
N LYS A 119 -11.37 -5.67 10.82
CA LYS A 119 -11.13 -6.07 9.44
C LYS A 119 -10.14 -5.15 8.75
N VAL A 120 -9.28 -5.73 7.92
CA VAL A 120 -8.37 -5.00 7.03
C VAL A 120 -8.69 -5.40 5.59
N THR A 121 -8.79 -4.40 4.71
CA THR A 121 -9.11 -4.59 3.29
C THR A 121 -7.99 -4.07 2.40
N LEU A 122 -8.00 -4.49 1.16
CA LEU A 122 -7.17 -3.94 0.09
C LEU A 122 -7.79 -4.25 -1.27
N GLU A 123 -7.28 -3.58 -2.28
CA GLU A 123 -7.54 -3.91 -3.68
C GLU A 123 -6.23 -4.23 -4.39
N VAL A 124 -6.30 -5.13 -5.35
CA VAL A 124 -5.17 -5.50 -6.21
C VAL A 124 -5.66 -5.69 -7.64
N PHE A 125 -4.94 -5.16 -8.62
CA PHE A 125 -5.26 -5.39 -10.02
C PHE A 125 -5.00 -6.84 -10.44
N GLU A 126 -5.87 -7.40 -11.28
CA GLU A 126 -5.71 -8.75 -11.82
C GLU A 126 -4.38 -8.95 -12.54
N ASN A 127 -3.84 -7.89 -13.15
CA ASN A 127 -2.55 -7.91 -13.83
C ASN A 127 -1.35 -7.75 -12.88
N ASN A 128 -1.55 -7.88 -11.57
CA ASN A 128 -0.50 -7.85 -10.56
C ASN A 128 -0.49 -9.16 -9.73
N PRO A 129 -0.19 -10.31 -10.36
CA PRO A 129 -0.24 -11.61 -9.68
C PRO A 129 0.76 -11.72 -8.53
N SER A 130 1.91 -11.05 -8.61
CA SER A 130 2.91 -11.07 -7.53
C SER A 130 2.35 -10.49 -6.23
N ALA A 131 1.68 -9.35 -6.28
CA ALA A 131 1.04 -8.75 -5.12
C ALA A 131 -0.12 -9.62 -4.62
N TYR A 132 -0.98 -10.10 -5.53
CA TYR A 132 -2.09 -10.99 -5.19
C TYR A 132 -1.63 -12.22 -4.39
N HIS A 133 -0.60 -12.91 -4.86
CA HIS A 133 -0.07 -14.07 -4.15
C HIS A 133 0.55 -13.72 -2.81
N CYS A 134 1.21 -12.56 -2.71
CA CYS A 134 1.73 -12.07 -1.43
C CYS A 134 0.60 -11.81 -0.43
N TYR A 135 -0.49 -11.19 -0.85
CA TYR A 135 -1.65 -10.92 -0.01
C TYR A 135 -2.30 -12.22 0.47
N LYS A 136 -2.48 -13.18 -0.44
CA LYS A 136 -2.98 -14.52 -0.04
C LYS A 136 -2.07 -15.20 0.97
N ALA A 137 -0.78 -15.09 0.80
CA ALA A 137 0.20 -15.72 1.70
C ALA A 137 0.16 -15.18 3.13
N VAL A 138 -0.30 -13.94 3.33
CA VAL A 138 -0.46 -13.36 4.68
C VAL A 138 -1.87 -13.52 5.25
N GLY A 139 -2.80 -14.11 4.48
CA GLY A 139 -4.12 -14.48 4.97
C GLY A 139 -5.30 -13.72 4.37
N PHE A 140 -5.07 -12.80 3.43
CA PHE A 140 -6.18 -12.14 2.73
C PHE A 140 -6.93 -13.13 1.85
N VAL A 141 -8.24 -12.97 1.79
CA VAL A 141 -9.15 -13.72 0.91
C VAL A 141 -9.97 -12.76 0.07
N GLU A 142 -10.35 -13.18 -1.14
CA GLU A 142 -11.24 -12.39 -1.99
C GLU A 142 -12.62 -12.26 -1.30
N ASN A 143 -13.20 -11.07 -1.37
CA ASN A 143 -14.51 -10.80 -0.77
C ASN A 143 -15.66 -10.71 -1.78
N GLY A 144 -15.40 -10.96 -3.05
CA GLY A 144 -16.40 -10.97 -4.12
C GLY A 144 -16.63 -9.62 -4.80
N TYR A 145 -16.07 -8.55 -4.28
CA TYR A 145 -16.16 -7.22 -4.91
C TYR A 145 -15.02 -7.01 -5.90
N SER A 146 -15.33 -6.32 -6.98
CA SER A 146 -14.35 -5.89 -7.97
C SER A 146 -14.77 -4.53 -8.54
N LEU A 147 -13.78 -3.74 -8.93
CA LEU A 147 -13.97 -2.47 -9.61
C LEU A 147 -13.19 -2.49 -10.92
N THR A 148 -13.68 -1.71 -11.88
CA THR A 148 -13.01 -1.51 -13.16
C THR A 148 -12.47 -0.09 -13.22
N TYR A 149 -11.22 0.04 -13.61
CA TYR A 149 -10.53 1.31 -13.79
C TYR A 149 -10.14 1.49 -15.24
N ASN A 150 -10.26 2.70 -15.76
CA ASN A 150 -9.71 3.04 -17.06
C ASN A 150 -8.28 3.58 -16.85
N ILE A 151 -7.30 2.78 -17.20
CA ILE A 151 -5.88 3.09 -17.08
C ILE A 151 -5.27 3.15 -18.48
N CYS A 152 -4.84 4.33 -18.91
CA CYS A 152 -4.21 4.53 -20.22
C CYS A 152 -5.04 3.94 -21.38
N ASN A 153 -6.36 4.21 -21.38
CA ASN A 153 -7.34 3.72 -22.36
C ASN A 153 -7.55 2.19 -22.36
N GLU A 154 -7.13 1.51 -21.31
CA GLU A 154 -7.39 0.08 -21.09
C GLU A 154 -8.23 -0.12 -19.82
N GLU A 155 -9.09 -1.12 -19.82
CA GLU A 155 -9.82 -1.51 -18.63
C GLU A 155 -8.96 -2.43 -17.76
N TRP A 156 -8.69 -1.99 -16.52
CA TRP A 156 -8.06 -2.81 -15.50
C TRP A 156 -9.06 -3.16 -14.42
N LYS A 157 -9.19 -4.43 -14.13
CA LYS A 157 -10.06 -4.92 -13.08
C LYS A 157 -9.28 -5.10 -11.78
N SER A 158 -9.82 -4.57 -10.69
CA SER A 158 -9.29 -4.81 -9.35
C SER A 158 -10.07 -5.91 -8.65
N ILE A 159 -9.38 -6.63 -7.78
CA ILE A 159 -9.92 -7.65 -6.90
C ILE A 159 -9.86 -7.10 -5.48
N ALA A 160 -11.00 -7.05 -4.79
CA ALA A 160 -11.04 -6.66 -3.39
C ALA A 160 -10.78 -7.87 -2.50
N MET A 161 -9.93 -7.69 -1.51
CA MET A 161 -9.55 -8.74 -0.57
C MET A 161 -9.68 -8.23 0.87
N GLU A 162 -9.87 -9.15 1.81
CA GLU A 162 -10.00 -8.83 3.22
C GLU A 162 -9.38 -9.89 4.12
N ILE A 163 -9.01 -9.46 5.32
CA ILE A 163 -8.63 -10.32 6.42
C ILE A 163 -9.36 -9.84 7.69
N CYS A 164 -9.98 -10.75 8.41
CA CYS A 164 -10.67 -10.47 9.67
C CYS A 164 -9.81 -10.92 10.86
N LYS A 165 -9.99 -10.20 11.97
CA LYS A 165 -9.31 -10.53 13.24
C LYS A 165 -9.79 -11.85 13.81
#